data_dbc8f40137d6b5f8482ce5f3b4753cb0
#
_entry.id   dbc8f40137d6b5f8482ce5f3b4753cb0
#
_cell.length_a   1.000
_cell.length_b   1.000
_cell.length_c   1.000
_cell.angle_alpha   90.00
_cell.angle_beta   90.00
_cell.angle_gamma   90.00
#
_symmetry.space_group_name_H-M   'P 1'
#
loop_
_entity.id
_entity.type
_entity.pdbx_description
1 polymer ?
#
loop_
_entity_poly.entity_id
_entity_poly.type
_entity_poly.pdbx_seq_one_letter_code
_entity_poly.pdbx_strand_id
1 'polypeptide(L)'
;MLLKLKPFNAAVKALYENHGHFHPGDAGLDLFVPNEVTIGARETVPIHLQVACEMEGRPYFMMPRSSISKTPLRLANSIGLIDGGYRGELIAFCDNITSESYTVEAGQRLFQVVAMDGIPLEIKIVSELSESSRGDGGFGSTGS
;
A
#
# COMPACT_ATOMS: atom_id res chain seq x y z
N MET A 1 4.26 11.88 -12.41
CA MET A 1 3.73 12.11 -11.05
C MET A 1 4.72 11.59 -10.03
N LEU A 2 5.19 12.44 -9.15
CA LEU A 2 6.16 12.06 -8.13
C LEU A 2 5.47 11.45 -6.92
N LEU A 3 5.89 10.25 -6.51
CA LEU A 3 5.49 9.62 -5.27
C LEU A 3 6.66 9.66 -4.30
N LYS A 4 6.50 10.38 -3.20
CA LYS A 4 7.45 10.30 -2.09
C LYS A 4 7.03 9.15 -1.19
N LEU A 5 7.96 8.27 -0.88
CA LEU A 5 7.71 7.09 -0.04
C LEU A 5 8.67 7.12 1.15
N LYS A 6 8.09 7.13 2.35
CA LYS A 6 8.83 7.10 3.60
C LYS A 6 8.74 5.70 4.20
N PRO A 7 9.81 4.90 4.11
CA PRO A 7 9.84 3.60 4.79
C PRO A 7 10.02 3.79 6.28
N PHE A 8 9.41 2.92 7.09
CA PHE A 8 9.44 3.06 8.55
C PHE A 8 10.72 2.54 9.18
N ASN A 9 11.49 1.72 8.46
CA ASN A 9 12.74 1.16 8.95
C ASN A 9 13.67 0.78 7.79
N ALA A 10 14.91 0.40 8.13
CA ALA A 10 15.93 0.09 7.14
C ALA A 10 15.60 -1.14 6.28
N ALA A 11 14.97 -2.15 6.89
CA ALA A 11 14.60 -3.37 6.15
C ALA A 11 13.55 -3.07 5.08
N VAL A 12 12.56 -2.26 5.40
CA VAL A 12 11.54 -1.83 4.43
C VAL A 12 12.15 -0.94 3.36
N LYS A 13 13.03 -0.02 3.75
CA LYS A 13 13.76 0.84 2.80
C LYS A 13 14.48 0.01 1.75
N ALA A 14 15.17 -1.06 2.18
CA ALA A 14 15.91 -1.94 1.27
C ALA A 14 15.01 -2.59 0.23
N LEU A 15 13.77 -2.91 0.56
CA LEU A 15 12.81 -3.49 -0.40
C LEU A 15 12.58 -2.53 -1.58
N TYR A 16 12.45 -1.25 -1.30
CA TYR A 16 12.15 -0.25 -2.33
C TYR A 16 13.38 0.26 -3.06
N GLU A 17 14.52 0.33 -2.40
CA GLU A 17 15.79 0.71 -3.03
C GLU A 17 16.22 -0.28 -4.10
N ASN A 18 15.93 -1.56 -3.89
CA ASN A 18 16.29 -2.65 -4.80
C ASN A 18 15.19 -2.97 -5.80
N HIS A 19 14.14 -2.16 -5.83
CA HIS A 19 13.01 -2.37 -6.69
C HIS A 19 13.31 -1.86 -8.11
N GLY A 20 13.76 -2.75 -8.98
CA GLY A 20 14.15 -2.42 -10.34
C GLY A 20 13.12 -2.75 -11.41
N HIS A 21 11.85 -2.92 -11.06
CA HIS A 21 10.85 -3.50 -11.95
C HIS A 21 9.82 -2.49 -12.43
N PHE A 22 10.29 -1.45 -13.14
CA PHE A 22 9.39 -0.54 -13.81
C PHE A 22 9.40 -0.86 -15.30
N HIS A 23 8.21 -1.07 -15.86
CA HIS A 23 8.04 -1.06 -17.30
C HIS A 23 7.51 0.32 -17.69
N PRO A 24 8.09 0.96 -18.70
CA PRO A 24 7.57 2.26 -19.16
C PRO A 24 6.08 2.18 -19.45
N GLY A 25 5.32 3.12 -18.89
CA GLY A 25 3.88 3.15 -19.06
C GLY A 25 3.06 2.44 -17.99
N ASP A 26 3.70 1.74 -17.04
CA ASP A 26 2.97 1.13 -15.93
C ASP A 26 2.35 2.21 -15.06
N ALA A 27 1.03 2.09 -14.80
CA ALA A 27 0.31 3.05 -13.98
C ALA A 27 0.56 2.84 -12.48
N GLY A 28 0.72 1.59 -12.06
CA GLY A 28 0.84 1.25 -10.66
C GLY A 28 2.28 1.09 -10.19
N LEU A 29 2.55 1.52 -8.95
CA LEU A 29 3.80 1.24 -8.27
C LEU A 29 3.53 0.17 -7.21
N ASP A 30 4.24 -0.96 -7.30
CA ASP A 30 4.03 -2.09 -6.39
C ASP A 30 4.45 -1.77 -4.97
N LEU A 31 3.64 -2.23 -4.02
CA LEU A 31 3.95 -2.19 -2.60
C LEU A 31 4.36 -3.58 -2.14
N PHE A 32 5.34 -3.64 -1.24
CA PHE A 32 5.82 -4.90 -0.66
C PHE A 32 5.13 -5.16 0.68
N VAL A 33 4.78 -6.43 0.92
CA VAL A 33 4.39 -6.88 2.26
C VAL A 33 5.71 -7.12 3.03
N PRO A 34 5.98 -6.35 4.09
CA PRO A 34 7.32 -6.39 4.69
C PRO A 34 7.56 -7.60 5.58
N ASN A 35 6.51 -8.16 6.20
CA ASN A 35 6.63 -9.28 7.12
C ASN A 35 5.63 -10.36 6.76
N GLU A 36 5.96 -11.61 7.13
CA GLU A 36 5.02 -12.72 6.98
C GLU A 36 3.74 -12.46 7.78
N VAL A 37 2.59 -12.71 7.17
CA VAL A 37 1.27 -12.54 7.80
C VAL A 37 0.43 -13.76 7.48
N THR A 38 -0.15 -14.38 8.53
CA THR A 38 -1.11 -15.46 8.34
C THR A 38 -2.53 -14.94 8.59
N ILE A 39 -3.42 -15.20 7.63
CA ILE A 39 -4.81 -14.79 7.71
C ILE A 39 -5.65 -16.04 7.83
N GLY A 40 -6.33 -16.19 8.97
CA GLY A 40 -7.17 -17.35 9.23
C GLY A 40 -8.38 -17.41 8.30
N ALA A 41 -9.00 -18.60 8.24
CA ALA A 41 -10.20 -18.81 7.43
C ALA A 41 -11.28 -17.77 7.75
N ARG A 42 -11.79 -17.12 6.71
CA ARG A 42 -12.89 -16.13 6.83
C ARG A 42 -12.58 -14.91 7.68
N GLU A 43 -11.30 -14.69 8.05
CA GLU A 43 -10.90 -13.53 8.83
C GLU A 43 -10.60 -12.34 7.95
N THR A 44 -10.74 -11.15 8.52
CA THR A 44 -10.24 -9.89 7.97
C THR A 44 -9.13 -9.40 8.86
N VAL A 45 -7.94 -9.16 8.30
CA VAL A 45 -6.81 -8.66 9.08
C VAL A 45 -6.16 -7.46 8.39
N PRO A 46 -5.58 -6.54 9.17
CA PRO A 46 -4.77 -5.47 8.61
C PRO A 46 -3.38 -6.00 8.24
N ILE A 47 -2.96 -5.72 7.01
CA ILE A 47 -1.58 -5.96 6.59
C ILE A 47 -0.87 -4.61 6.63
N HIS A 48 0.07 -4.48 7.56
CA HIS A 48 0.85 -3.26 7.75
C HIS A 48 1.97 -3.20 6.73
N LEU A 49 1.95 -2.19 5.87
CA LEU A 49 2.94 -2.07 4.80
C LEU A 49 4.19 -1.30 5.23
N GLN A 50 4.14 -0.64 6.40
CA GLN A 50 5.25 0.05 7.02
C GLN A 50 5.88 1.12 6.13
N VAL A 51 5.04 1.78 5.36
CA VAL A 51 5.40 2.94 4.55
C VAL A 51 4.32 4.00 4.68
N ALA A 52 4.70 5.25 4.51
CA ALA A 52 3.78 6.36 4.33
C ALA A 52 4.15 7.05 3.02
N CYS A 53 3.16 7.60 2.34
CA CYS A 53 3.36 8.17 1.01
C CYS A 53 2.76 9.56 0.88
N GLU A 54 3.28 10.29 -0.11
CA GLU A 54 2.78 11.60 -0.50
C GLU A 54 2.89 11.71 -2.01
N MET A 55 1.77 12.03 -2.68
CA MET A 55 1.72 12.13 -4.14
C MET A 55 1.41 13.57 -4.56
N GLU A 56 2.37 14.48 -4.34
CA GLU A 56 2.25 15.91 -4.68
C GLU A 56 0.99 16.57 -4.09
N GLY A 57 0.60 16.15 -2.87
CA GLY A 57 -0.59 16.65 -2.20
C GLY A 57 -1.91 16.19 -2.80
N ARG A 58 -1.89 15.29 -3.77
CA ARG A 58 -3.08 14.78 -4.44
C ARG A 58 -3.54 13.46 -3.85
N PRO A 59 -4.85 13.17 -3.89
CA PRO A 59 -5.34 11.85 -3.52
C PRO A 59 -4.87 10.80 -4.52
N TYR A 60 -4.86 9.54 -4.08
CA TYR A 60 -4.46 8.44 -4.93
C TYR A 60 -5.15 7.16 -4.46
N PHE A 61 -5.06 6.11 -5.27
CA PHE A 61 -5.64 4.81 -4.94
C PHE A 61 -4.57 3.84 -4.44
N MET A 62 -4.94 3.03 -3.47
CA MET A 62 -4.24 1.79 -3.17
C MET A 62 -5.13 0.65 -3.68
N MET A 63 -4.65 -0.07 -4.66
CA MET A 63 -5.40 -1.12 -5.35
C MET A 63 -4.74 -2.47 -5.14
N PRO A 64 -5.51 -3.57 -5.18
CA PRO A 64 -4.88 -4.87 -5.32
C PRO A 64 -4.22 -4.98 -6.69
N ARG A 65 -3.13 -5.74 -6.74
CA ARG A 65 -2.54 -6.14 -8.03
C ARG A 65 -3.33 -7.31 -8.61
N SER A 66 -3.24 -7.49 -9.93
CA SER A 66 -3.93 -8.61 -10.58
C SER A 66 -3.53 -9.97 -9.99
N SER A 67 -2.30 -10.10 -9.49
CA SER A 67 -1.81 -11.34 -8.88
C SER A 67 -2.54 -11.74 -7.61
N ILE A 68 -3.28 -10.83 -6.97
CA ILE A 68 -4.09 -11.19 -5.80
C ILE A 68 -5.17 -12.22 -6.16
N SER A 69 -5.58 -12.26 -7.42
CA SER A 69 -6.57 -13.23 -7.91
C SER A 69 -6.12 -14.68 -7.77
N LYS A 70 -4.81 -14.92 -7.65
CA LYS A 70 -4.23 -16.25 -7.44
C LYS A 70 -4.19 -16.65 -5.97
N THR A 71 -4.70 -15.82 -5.09
CA THR A 71 -4.71 -16.03 -3.64
C THR A 71 -6.16 -16.06 -3.16
N PRO A 72 -6.41 -16.57 -1.94
CA PRO A 72 -7.73 -16.50 -1.34
C PRO A 72 -8.04 -15.12 -0.72
N LEU A 73 -7.18 -14.13 -0.97
CA LEU A 73 -7.33 -12.81 -0.36
C LEU A 73 -8.07 -11.84 -1.25
N ARG A 74 -8.81 -10.95 -0.62
CA ARG A 74 -9.45 -9.81 -1.28
C ARG A 74 -9.28 -8.59 -0.39
N LEU A 75 -9.05 -7.42 -1.00
CA LEU A 75 -9.00 -6.17 -0.25
C LEU A 75 -10.39 -5.87 0.28
N ALA A 76 -10.51 -5.70 1.60
CA ALA A 76 -11.82 -5.60 2.27
C ALA A 76 -12.64 -4.40 1.79
N ASN A 77 -11.99 -3.30 1.44
CA ASN A 77 -12.67 -2.10 0.92
C ASN A 77 -12.62 -2.02 -0.62
N SER A 78 -12.28 -3.10 -1.30
CA SER A 78 -12.17 -3.21 -2.76
C SER A 78 -11.07 -2.32 -3.35
N ILE A 79 -11.14 -1.01 -3.18
CA ILE A 79 -10.15 -0.02 -3.59
C ILE A 79 -10.03 0.98 -2.45
N GLY A 80 -8.80 1.23 -2.02
CA GLY A 80 -8.53 2.26 -1.02
C GLY A 80 -8.35 3.62 -1.65
N LEU A 81 -9.10 4.61 -1.19
CA LEU A 81 -8.87 6.00 -1.55
C LEU A 81 -8.04 6.64 -0.45
N ILE A 82 -6.86 7.13 -0.82
CA ILE A 82 -5.95 7.79 0.11
C ILE A 82 -6.06 9.29 -0.14
N ASP A 83 -6.47 10.03 0.89
CA ASP A 83 -6.59 11.48 0.78
C ASP A 83 -5.23 12.13 0.58
N GLY A 84 -5.21 13.25 -0.14
CA GLY A 84 -3.97 13.95 -0.47
C GLY A 84 -3.18 14.44 0.74
N GLY A 85 -3.86 14.67 1.87
CA GLY A 85 -3.23 15.10 3.12
C GLY A 85 -2.87 13.97 4.08
N TYR A 86 -3.19 12.72 3.77
CA TYR A 86 -2.89 11.59 4.66
C TYR A 86 -1.39 11.30 4.66
N ARG A 87 -0.79 11.27 5.86
CA ARG A 87 0.65 11.03 6.04
C ARG A 87 0.93 9.81 6.93
N GLY A 88 -0.10 9.03 7.23
CA GLY A 88 0.03 7.85 8.06
C GLY A 88 0.46 6.62 7.26
N GLU A 89 0.58 5.52 7.98
CA GLU A 89 0.93 4.23 7.39
C GLU A 89 -0.12 3.76 6.39
N LEU A 90 0.33 3.20 5.27
CA LEU A 90 -0.54 2.48 4.37
C LEU A 90 -0.80 1.08 4.94
N ILE A 91 -2.06 0.77 5.15
CA ILE A 91 -2.50 -0.50 5.73
C ILE A 91 -3.53 -1.11 4.79
N ALA A 92 -3.32 -2.37 4.42
CA ALA A 92 -4.24 -3.10 3.56
C ALA A 92 -5.06 -4.09 4.40
N PHE A 93 -6.35 -3.82 4.59
CA PHE A 93 -7.24 -4.76 5.26
C PHE A 93 -7.66 -5.82 4.25
N CYS A 94 -7.35 -7.08 4.54
CA CYS A 94 -7.62 -8.18 3.62
C CYS A 94 -8.55 -9.23 4.24
N ASP A 95 -9.51 -9.67 3.44
CA ASP A 95 -10.38 -10.78 3.75
C ASP A 95 -9.80 -12.06 3.19
N ASN A 96 -9.82 -13.14 3.97
CA ASN A 96 -9.61 -14.48 3.46
C ASN A 96 -10.99 -15.09 3.17
N ILE A 97 -11.30 -15.29 1.89
CA ILE A 97 -12.62 -15.76 1.47
C ILE A 97 -12.77 -17.28 1.47
N THR A 98 -11.81 -18.00 2.01
CA THR A 98 -11.82 -19.48 2.02
C THR A 98 -11.91 -20.04 3.43
N SER A 99 -12.08 -21.36 3.52
CA SER A 99 -12.16 -22.09 4.79
C SER A 99 -10.81 -22.54 5.32
N GLU A 100 -9.70 -22.15 4.69
CA GLU A 100 -8.35 -22.50 5.10
C GLU A 100 -7.54 -21.22 5.35
N SER A 101 -6.61 -21.27 6.31
CA SER A 101 -5.71 -20.15 6.53
C SER A 101 -4.75 -19.98 5.35
N TYR A 102 -4.28 -18.76 5.15
CA TYR A 102 -3.34 -18.43 4.09
C TYR A 102 -2.22 -17.57 4.65
N THR A 103 -0.99 -17.85 4.26
CA THR A 103 0.17 -17.11 4.70
C THR A 103 0.74 -16.28 3.54
N VAL A 104 0.79 -14.97 3.75
CA VAL A 104 1.50 -14.05 2.85
C VAL A 104 2.95 -13.99 3.29
N GLU A 105 3.87 -14.19 2.38
CA GLU A 105 5.29 -14.19 2.70
C GLU A 105 5.87 -12.78 2.62
N ALA A 106 6.92 -12.53 3.42
CA ALA A 106 7.65 -11.28 3.37
C ALA A 106 8.21 -11.05 1.96
N GLY A 107 8.08 -9.81 1.47
CA GLY A 107 8.52 -9.43 0.14
C GLY A 107 7.50 -9.65 -0.97
N GLN A 108 6.39 -10.29 -0.67
CA GLN A 108 5.33 -10.50 -1.65
C GLN A 108 4.66 -9.18 -2.02
N ARG A 109 4.29 -9.02 -3.29
CA ARG A 109 3.67 -7.79 -3.81
C ARG A 109 2.23 -8.09 -4.22
N LEU A 110 1.29 -7.71 -3.38
CA LEU A 110 -0.15 -7.92 -3.62
C LEU A 110 -0.90 -6.63 -3.88
N PHE A 111 -0.28 -5.49 -3.59
CA PHE A 111 -0.91 -4.18 -3.65
C PHE A 111 -0.06 -3.22 -4.47
N GLN A 112 -0.68 -2.13 -4.89
CA GLN A 112 -0.01 -1.07 -5.66
C GLN A 112 -0.67 0.27 -5.37
N VAL A 113 0.06 1.36 -5.56
CA VAL A 113 -0.51 2.70 -5.55
C VAL A 113 -0.60 3.23 -6.97
N VAL A 114 -1.66 3.96 -7.25
CA VAL A 114 -1.98 4.45 -8.60
C VAL A 114 -2.49 5.89 -8.49
N ALA A 115 -1.98 6.78 -9.34
CA ALA A 115 -2.51 8.13 -9.44
C ALA A 115 -3.95 8.11 -9.95
N MET A 116 -4.75 9.12 -9.58
CA MET A 116 -6.18 9.17 -9.94
C MET A 116 -6.42 9.08 -11.45
N ASP A 117 -5.51 9.61 -12.26
CA ASP A 117 -5.59 9.59 -13.71
C ASP A 117 -4.76 8.49 -14.38
N GLY A 118 -4.11 7.64 -13.58
CA GLY A 118 -3.31 6.54 -14.09
C GLY A 118 -1.96 6.94 -14.68
N ILE A 119 -1.51 8.18 -14.49
CA ILE A 119 -0.19 8.62 -14.95
C ILE A 119 0.89 7.78 -14.26
N PRO A 120 1.92 7.31 -14.98
CA PRO A 120 3.03 6.58 -14.37
C PRO A 120 3.69 7.36 -13.24
N LEU A 121 4.08 6.63 -12.19
CA LEU A 121 4.67 7.20 -10.98
C LEU A 121 6.19 7.12 -11.02
N GLU A 122 6.83 8.17 -10.49
CA GLU A 122 8.25 8.21 -10.24
C GLU A 122 8.43 8.19 -8.73
N ILE A 123 9.18 7.21 -8.21
CA ILE A 123 9.37 7.05 -6.77
C ILE A 123 10.57 7.84 -6.27
N LYS A 124 10.40 8.50 -5.12
CA LYS A 124 11.49 9.10 -4.37
C LYS A 124 11.40 8.62 -2.93
N ILE A 125 12.42 7.89 -2.47
CA ILE A 125 12.50 7.44 -1.08
C ILE A 125 12.99 8.61 -0.23
N VAL A 126 12.23 8.93 0.83
CA VAL A 126 12.51 10.07 1.70
C VAL A 126 12.47 9.64 3.17
N SER A 127 13.14 10.42 4.02
CA SER A 127 13.08 10.20 5.48
C SER A 127 11.94 10.96 6.14
N GLU A 128 11.41 11.98 5.47
CA GLU A 128 10.32 12.82 5.98
C GLU A 128 9.36 13.19 4.86
N LEU A 129 8.08 13.24 5.18
CA LEU A 129 7.04 13.77 4.31
C LEU A 129 6.70 15.20 4.72
N SER A 130 6.04 15.95 3.85
CA SER A 130 5.58 17.29 4.19
C SER A 130 4.47 17.23 5.23
N GLU A 131 4.32 18.28 6.04
CA GLU A 131 3.23 18.37 6.99
C GLU A 131 1.90 18.61 6.28
N SER A 132 0.82 18.15 6.91
CA SER A 132 -0.53 18.38 6.42
C SER A 132 -1.49 18.50 7.60
N SER A 133 -2.64 19.14 7.38
CA SER A 133 -3.65 19.29 8.41
C SER A 133 -4.28 17.95 8.84
N ARG A 134 -4.26 16.93 7.97
CA ARG A 134 -4.78 15.60 8.26
C ARG A 134 -3.76 14.75 9.01
N GLY A 135 -2.46 14.94 8.71
CA GLY A 135 -1.39 14.16 9.31
C GLY A 135 -1.59 12.66 9.09
N ASP A 136 -1.57 11.89 10.19
CA ASP A 136 -1.79 10.44 10.16
C ASP A 136 -3.24 10.04 10.43
N GLY A 137 -4.17 11.00 10.46
CA GLY A 137 -5.59 10.71 10.61
C GLY A 137 -6.15 9.92 9.43
N GLY A 138 -6.73 8.75 9.72
CA GLY A 138 -7.32 7.88 8.72
C GLY A 138 -8.36 6.99 9.37
N PHE A 139 -8.82 5.95 8.70
CA PHE A 139 -9.69 4.91 9.23
C PHE A 139 -10.71 5.40 10.28
N GLY A 140 -11.62 6.30 9.87
CA GLY A 140 -12.67 6.80 10.72
C GLY A 140 -12.31 8.01 11.56
N SER A 141 -11.15 8.63 11.38
CA SER A 141 -10.74 9.83 12.11
C SER A 141 -11.68 11.01 11.85
N THR A 142 -12.36 11.04 10.71
CA THR A 142 -13.34 12.07 10.36
C THR A 142 -14.78 11.69 10.74
N GLY A 143 -14.93 10.66 11.54
CA GLY A 143 -16.18 10.33 12.19
C GLY A 143 -17.01 9.26 11.51
N SER A 144 -18.01 8.80 12.21
CA SER A 144 -19.02 7.80 11.87
C SER A 144 -18.46 6.53 11.25
#